data_77024eb4791d4e08ec787215806629b0
#
_entry.id   77024eb4791d4e08ec787215806629b0
#
_cell.length_a   1.000
_cell.length_b   1.000
_cell.length_c   1.000
_cell.angle_alpha   90.00
_cell.angle_beta   90.00
_cell.angle_gamma   90.00
#
_symmetry.space_group_name_H-M   'P 1'
#
loop_
_entity.id
_entity.type
_entity.pdbx_description
1 polymer ?
#
loop_
_entity_poly.entity_id
_entity_poly.type
_entity_poly.pdbx_seq_one_letter_code
_entity_poly.pdbx_strand_id
1 'polypeptide(L)'
;MQVRFRPAQRSPEELDGIKIPYAAGKGKAHKLAWYLILLAVLSPILYLSTGLAGAWLSLTANGTVFLEQQEVRAAQAGTVTRLDVKVGDALQTGQTVLVLDNSELTAAAARNAVERHAPAAAHLNAAAQAAMEEVRLRERSLQYHQERRATIQTLVGDGAATVAELNTAESAVTEAEAALQHARQTLAVNTLGTDTADIERSVLESRRRSMTHQAPFSGRVLEVLVSPGQYVSAGEPLVVVARLDNPHVVAYTPPKFGTLLQVGTRATIRFPDGTQTLAVIAEQPKLTQRMPSDLVDQFGLRPMTVVLTLLPQEKWPEHQRVQGLPVSVRFHYDWESSGLGRSIGALLGRLSR
;
A
#
# COMPACT_ATOMS: atom_id res chain seq x y z
N MET A 1 -26.73 118.14 14.57
CA MET A 1 -25.42 117.62 14.93
C MET A 1 -25.54 116.12 15.32
N GLN A 2 -25.26 115.16 14.42
CA GLN A 2 -25.42 113.72 14.69
C GLN A 2 -24.03 113.16 15.07
N VAL A 3 -23.85 112.75 16.31
CA VAL A 3 -22.64 112.06 16.75
C VAL A 3 -22.78 110.60 16.44
N ARG A 4 -21.99 110.07 15.52
CA ARG A 4 -21.86 108.61 15.21
C ARG A 4 -20.81 108.04 16.13
N PHE A 5 -21.23 107.23 17.12
CA PHE A 5 -20.34 106.37 17.85
C PHE A 5 -19.93 105.18 16.97
N ARG A 6 -18.61 105.07 16.71
CA ARG A 6 -18.03 103.88 16.15
C ARG A 6 -17.62 102.98 17.36
N PRO A 7 -18.12 101.79 17.53
CA PRO A 7 -17.62 100.91 18.54
C PRO A 7 -16.16 100.52 18.22
N ALA A 8 -15.26 100.82 19.15
CA ALA A 8 -13.89 100.35 19.04
C ALA A 8 -13.88 98.81 18.95
N GLN A 9 -13.38 98.28 17.80
CA GLN A 9 -13.09 96.88 17.68
C GLN A 9 -11.99 96.51 18.66
N ARG A 10 -12.36 95.98 19.85
CA ARG A 10 -11.42 95.34 20.78
C ARG A 10 -10.84 94.15 20.09
N SER A 11 -9.50 94.01 20.01
CA SER A 11 -8.88 92.81 19.54
C SER A 11 -9.19 91.67 20.57
N PRO A 12 -9.49 90.48 20.12
CA PRO A 12 -9.81 89.35 20.99
C PRO A 12 -8.64 88.91 21.93
N GLU A 13 -7.50 89.55 21.80
CA GLU A 13 -6.27 89.29 22.59
C GLU A 13 -6.13 90.22 23.82
N GLU A 14 -7.02 91.24 23.99
CA GLU A 14 -6.94 92.20 25.10
C GLU A 14 -8.25 92.18 25.91
N LEU A 15 -8.15 91.74 27.17
CA LEU A 15 -9.18 91.84 28.15
C LEU A 15 -8.67 92.75 29.29
N ASP A 16 -9.33 93.90 29.55
CA ASP A 16 -9.00 94.88 30.56
C ASP A 16 -7.52 95.41 30.54
N GLY A 17 -6.93 95.57 29.33
CA GLY A 17 -5.57 96.11 29.17
C GLY A 17 -4.46 95.06 29.38
N ILE A 18 -4.77 93.80 29.67
CA ILE A 18 -3.78 92.75 29.81
C ILE A 18 -3.83 91.90 28.54
N LYS A 19 -2.67 91.75 27.86
CA LYS A 19 -2.54 90.83 26.71
C LYS A 19 -2.59 89.39 27.23
N ILE A 20 -3.68 88.71 26.95
CA ILE A 20 -3.77 87.30 27.19
C ILE A 20 -3.24 86.57 25.97
N PRO A 21 -2.16 85.73 26.10
CA PRO A 21 -1.63 85.00 24.99
C PRO A 21 -2.68 83.99 24.51
N TYR A 22 -3.35 84.30 23.40
CA TYR A 22 -4.24 83.36 22.75
C TYR A 22 -3.39 82.20 22.22
N ALA A 23 -3.76 80.99 22.63
CA ALA A 23 -3.11 79.80 22.12
C ALA A 23 -3.18 79.80 20.58
N ALA A 24 -2.05 79.90 19.93
CA ALA A 24 -1.95 79.89 18.49
C ALA A 24 -2.73 78.69 17.96
N GLY A 25 -3.63 78.99 16.98
CA GLY A 25 -4.48 77.95 16.42
C GLY A 25 -3.65 76.76 16.01
N LYS A 26 -4.03 75.55 16.47
CA LYS A 26 -3.31 74.29 16.24
C LYS A 26 -3.02 74.15 14.77
N GLY A 27 -1.80 74.47 14.36
CA GLY A 27 -1.32 74.35 12.99
C GLY A 27 -1.41 72.91 12.53
N LYS A 28 -1.50 72.68 11.23
CA LYS A 28 -1.55 71.33 10.60
C LYS A 28 -0.47 70.39 11.11
N ALA A 29 0.67 70.92 11.59
CA ALA A 29 1.76 70.20 12.22
C ALA A 29 1.37 69.44 13.52
N HIS A 30 0.49 70.05 14.35
CA HIS A 30 0.01 69.39 15.57
C HIS A 30 -0.91 68.22 15.29
N LYS A 31 -1.70 68.30 14.24
CA LYS A 31 -2.54 67.16 13.80
C LYS A 31 -1.67 66.05 13.23
N LEU A 32 -0.62 66.36 12.50
CA LEU A 32 0.30 65.40 11.91
C LEU A 32 1.12 64.70 13.02
N ALA A 33 1.59 65.44 14.03
CA ALA A 33 2.27 64.86 15.21
C ALA A 33 1.35 63.92 16.03
N TRP A 34 0.08 64.27 16.15
CA TRP A 34 -0.89 63.43 16.84
C TRP A 34 -1.17 62.12 16.07
N TYR A 35 -1.28 62.18 14.72
CA TYR A 35 -1.39 60.98 13.92
C TYR A 35 -0.12 60.11 13.95
N LEU A 36 1.07 60.66 14.02
CA LEU A 36 2.32 59.93 14.17
C LEU A 36 2.40 59.22 15.55
N ILE A 37 1.97 59.90 16.62
CA ILE A 37 1.89 59.27 17.93
C ILE A 37 0.86 58.11 17.94
N LEU A 38 -0.30 58.34 17.35
CA LEU A 38 -1.35 57.35 17.22
C LEU A 38 -0.88 56.13 16.41
N LEU A 39 -0.19 56.37 15.29
CA LEU A 39 0.43 55.31 14.48
C LEU A 39 1.50 54.55 15.29
N ALA A 40 2.36 55.25 16.05
CA ALA A 40 3.40 54.66 16.88
C ALA A 40 2.83 53.76 17.97
N VAL A 41 1.69 54.15 18.55
CA VAL A 41 1.01 53.36 19.59
C VAL A 41 0.19 52.21 18.96
N LEU A 42 -0.41 52.41 17.82
CA LEU A 42 -1.22 51.40 17.13
C LEU A 42 -0.37 50.33 16.40
N SER A 43 0.83 50.71 15.92
CA SER A 43 1.75 49.87 15.19
C SER A 43 2.13 48.58 15.97
N PRO A 44 2.59 48.62 17.21
CA PRO A 44 2.89 47.40 17.97
C PRO A 44 1.65 46.55 18.25
N ILE A 45 0.50 47.18 18.48
CA ILE A 45 -0.76 46.45 18.67
C ILE A 45 -1.17 45.75 17.37
N LEU A 46 -1.04 46.43 16.23
CA LEU A 46 -1.33 45.83 14.93
C LEU A 46 -0.35 44.71 14.60
N TYR A 47 0.93 44.91 14.87
CA TYR A 47 1.97 43.87 14.70
C TYR A 47 1.71 42.65 15.59
N LEU A 48 1.37 42.86 16.86
CA LEU A 48 1.04 41.79 17.78
C LEU A 48 -0.25 41.05 17.35
N SER A 49 -1.27 41.81 16.93
CA SER A 49 -2.54 41.23 16.46
C SER A 49 -2.37 40.40 15.18
N THR A 50 -1.56 40.86 14.23
CA THR A 50 -1.25 40.08 13.01
C THR A 50 -0.43 38.84 13.33
N GLY A 51 0.50 38.91 14.30
CA GLY A 51 1.24 37.75 14.80
C GLY A 51 0.35 36.72 15.48
N LEU A 52 -0.54 37.17 16.37
CA LEU A 52 -1.53 36.30 17.03
C LEU A 52 -2.54 35.71 16.04
N ALA A 53 -3.04 36.51 15.10
CA ALA A 53 -3.95 36.03 14.06
C ALA A 53 -3.25 35.02 13.16
N GLY A 54 -1.99 35.24 12.78
CA GLY A 54 -1.19 34.30 12.02
C GLY A 54 -0.92 32.98 12.76
N ALA A 55 -0.65 33.02 14.08
CA ALA A 55 -0.53 31.84 14.93
C ALA A 55 -1.86 31.08 15.10
N TRP A 56 -2.97 31.80 15.17
CA TRP A 56 -4.31 31.23 15.27
C TRP A 56 -4.82 30.64 13.94
N LEU A 57 -4.42 31.23 12.81
CA LEU A 57 -4.76 30.76 11.47
C LEU A 57 -3.81 29.63 10.98
N SER A 58 -2.62 29.48 11.55
CA SER A 58 -1.71 28.40 11.21
C SER A 58 -2.13 27.12 11.92
N LEU A 59 -2.94 26.29 11.24
CA LEU A 59 -3.27 24.98 11.72
C LEU A 59 -2.03 24.07 11.63
N THR A 60 -1.43 23.83 12.80
CA THR A 60 -0.32 22.88 12.93
C THR A 60 -0.79 21.61 13.59
N ALA A 61 -0.29 20.48 13.11
CA ALA A 61 -0.56 19.16 13.64
C ALA A 61 0.75 18.39 13.78
N ASN A 62 0.81 17.52 14.77
CA ASN A 62 1.88 16.56 14.89
C ASN A 62 1.53 15.35 14.01
N GLY A 63 2.55 14.78 13.38
CA GLY A 63 2.39 13.60 12.54
C GLY A 63 3.62 12.71 12.63
N THR A 64 3.52 11.54 12.05
CA THR A 64 4.61 10.59 11.90
C THR A 64 4.73 10.14 10.46
N VAL A 65 5.94 9.90 10.02
CA VAL A 65 6.21 9.23 8.74
C VAL A 65 5.77 7.79 8.85
N PHE A 66 4.98 7.34 7.90
CA PHE A 66 4.54 5.97 7.79
C PHE A 66 5.01 5.38 6.47
N LEU A 67 5.59 4.19 6.54
CA LEU A 67 6.00 3.38 5.40
C LEU A 67 5.08 2.18 5.32
N GLU A 68 4.68 1.82 4.11
CA GLU A 68 3.94 0.58 3.90
C GLU A 68 4.82 -0.60 4.32
N GLN A 69 4.36 -1.37 5.28
CA GLN A 69 5.11 -2.50 5.81
C GLN A 69 4.38 -3.80 5.54
N GLN A 70 5.14 -4.86 5.32
CA GLN A 70 4.63 -6.20 5.16
C GLN A 70 5.44 -7.18 5.99
N GLU A 71 4.74 -8.05 6.68
CA GLU A 71 5.35 -9.14 7.41
C GLU A 71 5.61 -10.32 6.48
N VAL A 72 6.84 -10.78 6.44
CA VAL A 72 7.20 -12.06 5.84
C VAL A 72 6.88 -13.13 6.87
N ARG A 73 5.92 -13.99 6.57
CA ARG A 73 5.43 -15.03 7.47
C ARG A 73 5.91 -16.41 7.04
N ALA A 74 6.09 -17.30 7.99
CA ALA A 74 6.43 -18.69 7.74
C ALA A 74 5.32 -19.40 6.94
N ALA A 75 5.65 -19.89 5.75
CA ALA A 75 4.71 -20.68 4.95
C ALA A 75 4.50 -22.09 5.50
N GLN A 76 5.50 -22.62 6.21
CA GLN A 76 5.53 -23.96 6.82
C GLN A 76 6.20 -23.87 8.20
N ALA A 77 5.87 -24.80 9.08
CA ALA A 77 6.58 -24.94 10.34
C ALA A 77 7.98 -25.51 10.11
N GLY A 78 8.96 -25.05 10.88
CA GLY A 78 10.33 -25.51 10.78
C GLY A 78 11.28 -24.76 11.70
N THR A 79 12.55 -25.12 11.67
CA THR A 79 13.61 -24.45 12.42
C THR A 79 14.37 -23.48 11.51
N VAL A 80 14.64 -22.27 11.99
CA VAL A 80 15.44 -21.27 11.27
C VAL A 80 16.88 -21.75 11.17
N THR A 81 17.29 -22.19 9.99
CA THR A 81 18.66 -22.66 9.77
C THR A 81 19.61 -21.51 9.45
N ARG A 82 19.14 -20.54 8.67
CA ARG A 82 19.95 -19.41 8.25
C ARG A 82 19.09 -18.16 8.16
N LEU A 83 19.62 -17.07 8.67
CA LEU A 83 19.07 -15.72 8.58
C LEU A 83 20.07 -14.84 7.86
N ASP A 84 19.74 -14.38 6.67
CA ASP A 84 20.66 -13.66 5.78
C ASP A 84 20.53 -12.13 5.89
N VAL A 85 19.67 -11.64 6.79
CA VAL A 85 19.34 -10.21 6.91
C VAL A 85 19.39 -9.73 8.35
N LYS A 86 19.67 -8.43 8.52
CA LYS A 86 19.68 -7.70 9.80
C LYS A 86 18.74 -6.51 9.72
N VAL A 87 18.34 -6.00 10.88
CA VAL A 87 17.57 -4.76 10.97
C VAL A 87 18.34 -3.60 10.30
N GLY A 88 17.68 -2.88 9.42
CA GLY A 88 18.25 -1.78 8.65
C GLY A 88 18.78 -2.16 7.25
N ASP A 89 18.91 -3.45 6.92
CA ASP A 89 19.41 -3.89 5.63
C ASP A 89 18.45 -3.53 4.49
N ALA A 90 19.02 -3.13 3.35
CA ALA A 90 18.26 -2.93 2.12
C ALA A 90 18.06 -4.28 1.41
N LEU A 91 16.83 -4.52 0.97
CA LEU A 91 16.42 -5.74 0.28
C LEU A 91 16.01 -5.44 -1.16
N GLN A 92 16.29 -6.40 -2.04
CA GLN A 92 15.74 -6.43 -3.39
C GLN A 92 14.63 -7.49 -3.48
N THR A 93 13.67 -7.26 -4.37
CA THR A 93 12.61 -8.24 -4.65
C THR A 93 13.21 -9.61 -5.00
N GLY A 94 12.73 -10.67 -4.34
CA GLY A 94 13.23 -12.04 -4.55
C GLY A 94 14.52 -12.38 -3.79
N GLN A 95 15.15 -11.44 -3.10
CA GLN A 95 16.33 -11.71 -2.28
C GLN A 95 15.96 -12.63 -1.11
N THR A 96 16.78 -13.64 -0.86
CA THR A 96 16.57 -14.56 0.28
C THR A 96 16.72 -13.83 1.60
N VAL A 97 15.74 -13.96 2.45
CA VAL A 97 15.68 -13.37 3.79
C VAL A 97 16.12 -14.37 4.84
N LEU A 98 15.56 -15.57 4.79
CA LEU A 98 15.89 -16.66 5.69
C LEU A 98 15.55 -18.03 5.06
N VAL A 99 16.12 -19.08 5.62
CA VAL A 99 15.85 -20.45 5.25
C VAL A 99 15.42 -21.23 6.49
N LEU A 100 14.27 -21.89 6.35
CA LEU A 100 13.79 -22.85 7.34
C LEU A 100 14.24 -24.27 6.96
N ASP A 101 14.39 -25.14 7.93
CA ASP A 101 14.52 -26.58 7.75
C ASP A 101 13.42 -27.30 8.51
N ASN A 102 12.88 -28.32 7.88
CA ASN A 102 11.93 -29.22 8.51
C ASN A 102 12.39 -30.66 8.26
N SER A 103 12.79 -31.31 9.33
CA SER A 103 13.32 -32.68 9.29
C SER A 103 12.34 -33.71 8.68
N GLU A 104 11.03 -33.51 8.89
CA GLU A 104 10.01 -34.38 8.31
C GLU A 104 9.94 -34.24 6.79
N LEU A 105 9.96 -32.98 6.29
CA LEU A 105 9.96 -32.71 4.85
C LEU A 105 11.25 -33.17 4.20
N THR A 106 12.37 -32.98 4.89
CA THR A 106 13.69 -33.44 4.40
C THR A 106 13.72 -34.97 4.34
N ALA A 107 13.21 -35.67 5.36
CA ALA A 107 13.08 -37.12 5.39
C ALA A 107 12.09 -37.64 4.33
N ALA A 108 10.95 -36.94 4.13
CA ALA A 108 9.99 -37.30 3.08
C ALA A 108 10.59 -37.13 1.68
N ALA A 109 11.32 -36.03 1.45
CA ALA A 109 12.02 -35.80 0.19
C ALA A 109 13.12 -36.86 -0.07
N ALA A 110 13.85 -37.25 0.98
CA ALA A 110 14.86 -38.32 0.89
C ALA A 110 14.21 -39.67 0.55
N ARG A 111 13.09 -40.02 1.21
CA ARG A 111 12.34 -41.23 0.87
C ARG A 111 11.89 -41.28 -0.57
N ASN A 112 11.28 -40.19 -1.06
CA ASN A 112 10.87 -40.08 -2.46
C ASN A 112 12.06 -40.10 -3.44
N ALA A 113 13.23 -39.61 -3.03
CA ALA A 113 14.44 -39.69 -3.84
C ALA A 113 14.92 -41.14 -3.94
N VAL A 114 14.88 -41.91 -2.85
CA VAL A 114 15.21 -43.34 -2.82
C VAL A 114 14.21 -44.13 -3.66
N GLU A 115 12.91 -43.88 -3.52
CA GLU A 115 11.88 -44.54 -4.32
C GLU A 115 12.02 -44.26 -5.82
N ARG A 116 12.50 -43.08 -6.25
CA ARG A 116 12.83 -42.78 -7.65
C ARG A 116 13.95 -43.63 -8.21
N HIS A 117 14.91 -44.01 -7.40
CA HIS A 117 16.00 -44.90 -7.77
C HIS A 117 15.69 -46.37 -7.54
N ALA A 118 14.54 -46.66 -6.91
CA ALA A 118 14.05 -48.00 -6.73
C ALA A 118 13.65 -48.61 -8.09
N PRO A 119 13.95 -49.85 -8.36
CA PRO A 119 13.53 -50.55 -9.57
C PRO A 119 12.02 -50.48 -9.80
N ALA A 120 11.19 -50.26 -8.75
CA ALA A 120 9.75 -50.12 -8.83
C ALA A 120 9.25 -48.95 -9.72
N ALA A 121 9.86 -47.78 -9.67
CA ALA A 121 9.48 -46.65 -10.53
C ALA A 121 9.86 -46.89 -12.00
N ALA A 122 11.01 -47.55 -12.24
CA ALA A 122 11.42 -47.97 -13.59
C ALA A 122 10.45 -49.04 -14.13
N HIS A 123 9.98 -49.95 -13.27
CA HIS A 123 8.99 -50.96 -13.64
C HIS A 123 7.61 -50.38 -13.97
N LEU A 124 7.14 -49.37 -13.25
CA LEU A 124 5.87 -48.70 -13.55
C LEU A 124 5.90 -47.99 -14.90
N ASN A 125 6.98 -47.26 -15.17
CA ASN A 125 7.17 -46.60 -16.47
C ASN A 125 7.32 -47.60 -17.62
N ALA A 126 8.04 -48.70 -17.42
CA ALA A 126 8.15 -49.78 -18.38
C ALA A 126 6.80 -50.49 -18.61
N ALA A 127 6.01 -50.72 -17.55
CA ALA A 127 4.68 -51.30 -17.64
C ALA A 127 3.70 -50.38 -18.40
N ALA A 128 3.74 -49.08 -18.18
CA ALA A 128 2.93 -48.13 -18.95
C ALA A 128 3.32 -48.08 -20.42
N GLN A 129 4.61 -48.10 -20.74
CA GLN A 129 5.10 -48.16 -22.12
C GLN A 129 4.70 -49.48 -22.78
N ALA A 130 4.84 -50.62 -22.12
CA ALA A 130 4.42 -51.91 -22.61
C ALA A 130 2.90 -51.97 -22.90
N ALA A 131 2.09 -51.38 -21.98
CA ALA A 131 0.67 -51.29 -22.18
C ALA A 131 0.29 -50.38 -23.37
N MET A 132 1.02 -49.29 -23.64
CA MET A 132 0.83 -48.47 -24.84
C MET A 132 1.11 -49.22 -26.11
N GLU A 133 2.18 -50.00 -26.15
CA GLU A 133 2.52 -50.82 -27.32
C GLU A 133 1.50 -51.95 -27.53
N GLU A 134 0.98 -52.54 -26.47
CA GLU A 134 -0.10 -53.51 -26.57
C GLU A 134 -1.37 -52.90 -27.16
N VAL A 135 -1.81 -51.73 -26.69
CA VAL A 135 -2.95 -51.01 -27.30
C VAL A 135 -2.73 -50.79 -28.79
N ARG A 136 -1.54 -50.35 -29.21
CA ARG A 136 -1.21 -50.12 -30.60
C ARG A 136 -1.23 -51.42 -31.43
N LEU A 137 -0.80 -52.53 -30.87
CA LEU A 137 -0.88 -53.86 -31.53
C LEU A 137 -2.34 -54.31 -31.66
N ARG A 138 -3.17 -54.12 -30.65
CA ARG A 138 -4.60 -54.49 -30.69
C ARG A 138 -5.38 -53.60 -31.67
N GLU A 139 -5.06 -52.32 -31.81
CA GLU A 139 -5.63 -51.42 -32.80
C GLU A 139 -5.33 -51.90 -34.23
N ARG A 140 -4.09 -52.30 -34.51
CA ARG A 140 -3.74 -52.88 -35.83
C ARG A 140 -4.45 -54.21 -36.09
N SER A 141 -4.56 -55.05 -35.07
CA SER A 141 -5.31 -56.31 -35.18
C SER A 141 -6.79 -56.08 -35.48
N LEU A 142 -7.41 -55.14 -34.81
CA LEU A 142 -8.81 -54.76 -35.05
C LEU A 142 -8.99 -54.23 -36.48
N GLN A 143 -8.09 -53.36 -36.93
CA GLN A 143 -8.15 -52.85 -38.32
C GLN A 143 -8.05 -53.98 -39.33
N TYR A 144 -7.14 -54.91 -39.16
CA TYR A 144 -7.02 -56.09 -40.02
C TYR A 144 -8.30 -56.92 -40.11
N HIS A 145 -8.92 -57.23 -38.96
CA HIS A 145 -10.18 -57.99 -38.92
C HIS A 145 -11.35 -57.25 -39.53
N GLN A 146 -11.40 -55.89 -39.36
CA GLN A 146 -12.42 -55.06 -40.00
C GLN A 146 -12.27 -55.05 -41.54
N GLU A 147 -11.06 -54.89 -42.06
CA GLU A 147 -10.78 -54.95 -43.49
C GLU A 147 -11.11 -56.32 -44.07
N ARG A 148 -10.77 -57.41 -43.36
CA ARG A 148 -11.10 -58.78 -43.73
C ARG A 148 -12.60 -59.02 -43.76
N ARG A 149 -13.34 -58.55 -42.74
CA ARG A 149 -14.83 -58.63 -42.73
C ARG A 149 -15.42 -57.88 -43.90
N ALA A 150 -14.98 -56.69 -44.22
CA ALA A 150 -15.44 -55.89 -45.33
C ALA A 150 -15.19 -56.61 -46.69
N THR A 151 -14.07 -57.27 -46.88
CA THR A 151 -13.73 -58.08 -48.05
C THR A 151 -14.65 -59.28 -48.16
N ILE A 152 -14.86 -60.07 -47.09
CA ILE A 152 -15.75 -61.23 -47.07
C ILE A 152 -17.17 -60.79 -47.32
N GLN A 153 -17.63 -59.67 -46.73
CA GLN A 153 -18.96 -59.14 -46.94
C GLN A 153 -19.24 -58.84 -48.45
N THR A 154 -18.28 -58.29 -49.18
CA THR A 154 -18.36 -58.06 -50.63
C THR A 154 -18.41 -59.36 -51.38
N LEU A 155 -17.59 -60.34 -51.03
CA LEU A 155 -17.53 -61.66 -51.67
C LEU A 155 -18.84 -62.46 -51.42
N VAL A 156 -19.54 -62.32 -50.28
CA VAL A 156 -20.82 -62.90 -50.01
C VAL A 156 -21.88 -62.27 -50.94
N GLY A 157 -21.81 -60.93 -51.12
CA GLY A 157 -22.69 -60.22 -52.08
C GLY A 157 -22.54 -60.71 -53.52
N ASP A 158 -21.33 -61.06 -53.90
CA ASP A 158 -21.00 -61.61 -55.26
C ASP A 158 -21.21 -63.11 -55.34
N GLY A 159 -21.68 -63.79 -54.29
CA GLY A 159 -21.89 -65.21 -54.22
C GLY A 159 -20.57 -66.06 -54.14
N ALA A 160 -19.43 -65.45 -53.92
CA ALA A 160 -18.13 -66.09 -53.89
C ALA A 160 -17.67 -66.51 -52.46
N ALA A 161 -18.41 -66.18 -51.42
CA ALA A 161 -18.17 -66.58 -50.00
C ALA A 161 -19.50 -66.98 -49.33
N THR A 162 -19.42 -67.70 -48.21
CA THR A 162 -20.59 -68.17 -47.44
C THR A 162 -20.97 -67.25 -46.31
N VAL A 163 -22.26 -67.23 -45.90
CA VAL A 163 -22.72 -66.52 -44.71
C VAL A 163 -22.03 -67.01 -43.44
N ALA A 164 -21.65 -68.27 -43.38
CA ALA A 164 -20.88 -68.81 -42.24
C ALA A 164 -19.50 -68.21 -42.13
N GLU A 165 -18.84 -67.93 -43.25
CA GLU A 165 -17.54 -67.20 -43.24
C GLU A 165 -17.68 -65.75 -42.82
N LEU A 166 -18.75 -65.06 -43.19
CA LEU A 166 -19.08 -63.70 -42.72
C LEU A 166 -19.32 -63.70 -41.23
N ASN A 167 -20.15 -64.56 -40.70
CA ASN A 167 -20.37 -64.67 -39.25
C ASN A 167 -19.06 -64.91 -38.45
N THR A 168 -18.15 -65.72 -39.00
CA THR A 168 -16.86 -66.01 -38.44
C THR A 168 -16.00 -64.74 -38.42
N ALA A 169 -16.01 -63.95 -39.49
CA ALA A 169 -15.27 -62.67 -39.57
C ALA A 169 -15.86 -61.62 -38.62
N GLU A 170 -17.20 -61.58 -38.47
CA GLU A 170 -17.83 -60.66 -37.48
C GLU A 170 -17.47 -61.04 -36.04
N SER A 171 -17.47 -62.32 -35.71
CA SER A 171 -17.00 -62.82 -34.39
C SER A 171 -15.56 -62.40 -34.10
N ALA A 172 -14.69 -62.51 -35.13
CA ALA A 172 -13.29 -62.10 -34.99
C ALA A 172 -13.11 -60.58 -34.76
N VAL A 173 -13.97 -59.72 -35.36
CA VAL A 173 -13.99 -58.29 -35.09
C VAL A 173 -14.43 -58.03 -33.66
N THR A 174 -15.50 -58.67 -33.19
CA THR A 174 -16.01 -58.51 -31.83
C THR A 174 -14.96 -58.94 -30.78
N GLU A 175 -14.23 -60.04 -31.05
CA GLU A 175 -13.14 -60.50 -30.18
C GLU A 175 -11.97 -59.50 -30.17
N ALA A 176 -11.59 -58.96 -31.32
CA ALA A 176 -10.53 -57.92 -31.40
C ALA A 176 -10.93 -56.63 -30.72
N GLU A 177 -12.19 -56.20 -30.79
CA GLU A 177 -12.74 -55.06 -30.04
C GLU A 177 -12.64 -55.26 -28.52
N ALA A 178 -13.08 -56.43 -28.03
CA ALA A 178 -12.97 -56.77 -26.62
C ALA A 178 -11.52 -56.78 -26.13
N ALA A 179 -10.60 -57.34 -26.92
CA ALA A 179 -9.17 -57.34 -26.61
C ALA A 179 -8.57 -55.92 -26.55
N LEU A 180 -8.99 -55.03 -27.45
CA LEU A 180 -8.58 -53.62 -27.45
C LEU A 180 -9.09 -52.90 -26.19
N GLN A 181 -10.35 -53.11 -25.82
CA GLN A 181 -10.93 -52.53 -24.60
C GLN A 181 -10.17 -52.97 -23.33
N HIS A 182 -9.83 -54.25 -23.26
CA HIS A 182 -9.00 -54.78 -22.13
C HIS A 182 -7.62 -54.14 -22.10
N ALA A 183 -6.94 -54.00 -23.23
CA ALA A 183 -5.64 -53.34 -23.32
C ALA A 183 -5.70 -51.87 -22.88
N ARG A 184 -6.76 -51.13 -23.27
CA ARG A 184 -7.00 -49.73 -22.85
C ARG A 184 -7.25 -49.62 -21.34
N GLN A 185 -8.00 -50.55 -20.74
CA GLN A 185 -8.19 -50.58 -19.27
C GLN A 185 -6.87 -50.80 -18.55
N THR A 186 -6.05 -51.73 -19.02
CA THR A 186 -4.70 -51.99 -18.45
C THR A 186 -3.81 -50.76 -18.54
N LEU A 187 -3.83 -50.05 -19.67
CA LEU A 187 -3.09 -48.78 -19.82
C LEU A 187 -3.58 -47.72 -18.84
N ALA A 188 -4.90 -47.56 -18.69
CA ALA A 188 -5.47 -46.57 -17.77
C ALA A 188 -5.05 -46.83 -16.32
N VAL A 189 -5.03 -48.07 -15.85
CA VAL A 189 -4.59 -48.44 -14.51
C VAL A 189 -3.12 -48.13 -14.32
N ASN A 190 -2.24 -48.43 -15.29
CA ASN A 190 -0.82 -48.19 -15.20
C ASN A 190 -0.47 -46.70 -15.25
N THR A 191 -1.22 -45.87 -16.00
CA THR A 191 -1.02 -44.41 -16.03
C THR A 191 -1.48 -43.71 -14.76
N LEU A 192 -2.56 -44.13 -14.13
CA LEU A 192 -3.04 -43.58 -12.84
C LEU A 192 -1.97 -43.71 -11.73
N GLY A 193 -1.21 -44.81 -11.72
CA GLY A 193 -0.13 -45.02 -10.74
C GLY A 193 1.05 -44.06 -10.93
N THR A 194 1.35 -43.66 -12.16
CA THR A 194 2.41 -42.68 -12.47
C THR A 194 1.98 -41.24 -12.13
N ASP A 195 0.74 -40.88 -12.44
CA ASP A 195 0.20 -39.52 -12.20
C ASP A 195 0.15 -39.18 -10.70
N THR A 196 -0.24 -40.13 -9.85
CA THR A 196 -0.26 -39.89 -8.39
C THR A 196 1.14 -39.66 -7.83
N ALA A 197 2.13 -40.41 -8.26
CA ALA A 197 3.52 -40.20 -7.83
C ALA A 197 4.10 -38.85 -8.28
N ASP A 198 3.71 -38.36 -9.47
CA ASP A 198 4.13 -37.05 -9.96
C ASP A 198 3.45 -35.88 -9.21
N ILE A 199 2.18 -36.02 -8.84
CA ILE A 199 1.47 -35.08 -8.01
C ILE A 199 2.12 -34.98 -6.62
N GLU A 200 2.36 -36.10 -5.95
CA GLU A 200 3.02 -36.12 -4.64
C GLU A 200 4.41 -35.45 -4.67
N ARG A 201 5.18 -35.72 -5.73
CA ARG A 201 6.47 -35.08 -5.96
C ARG A 201 6.34 -33.56 -6.09
N SER A 202 5.42 -33.09 -6.91
CA SER A 202 5.21 -31.67 -7.15
C SER A 202 4.79 -30.94 -5.86
N VAL A 203 3.99 -31.56 -5.02
CA VAL A 203 3.60 -31.04 -3.70
C VAL A 203 4.81 -30.95 -2.78
N LEU A 204 5.65 -31.99 -2.70
CA LEU A 204 6.86 -31.96 -1.88
C LEU A 204 7.87 -30.93 -2.34
N GLU A 205 8.07 -30.80 -3.64
CA GLU A 205 8.95 -29.76 -4.21
C GLU A 205 8.41 -28.36 -3.93
N SER A 206 7.10 -28.16 -4.00
CA SER A 206 6.45 -26.90 -3.64
C SER A 206 6.66 -26.56 -2.17
N ARG A 207 6.42 -27.53 -1.29
CA ARG A 207 6.66 -27.37 0.16
C ARG A 207 8.13 -27.08 0.46
N ARG A 208 9.07 -27.74 -0.21
CA ARG A 208 10.50 -27.47 -0.05
C ARG A 208 10.90 -26.08 -0.53
N ARG A 209 10.34 -25.62 -1.65
CA ARG A 209 10.55 -24.24 -2.11
C ARG A 209 10.03 -23.22 -1.13
N SER A 210 8.90 -23.48 -0.45
CA SER A 210 8.33 -22.61 0.56
C SER A 210 9.12 -22.52 1.87
N MET A 211 10.18 -23.33 2.05
CA MET A 211 11.13 -23.20 3.16
C MET A 211 12.11 -22.05 2.98
N THR A 212 12.32 -21.57 1.77
CA THR A 212 13.13 -20.40 1.50
C THR A 212 12.22 -19.18 1.40
N HIS A 213 12.36 -18.27 2.34
CA HIS A 213 11.58 -17.05 2.39
C HIS A 213 12.36 -15.92 1.71
N GLN A 214 11.69 -15.26 0.77
CA GLN A 214 12.25 -14.19 -0.04
C GLN A 214 11.52 -12.88 0.23
N ALA A 215 12.21 -11.76 -0.02
CA ALA A 215 11.63 -10.44 0.08
C ALA A 215 10.53 -10.26 -0.99
N PRO A 216 9.30 -9.90 -0.60
CA PRO A 216 8.17 -9.74 -1.54
C PRO A 216 8.32 -8.52 -2.45
N PHE A 217 9.09 -7.53 -2.02
CA PHE A 217 9.39 -6.29 -2.76
C PHE A 217 10.73 -5.71 -2.30
N SER A 218 11.24 -4.74 -3.06
CA SER A 218 12.44 -3.99 -2.70
C SER A 218 12.12 -3.00 -1.58
N GLY A 219 12.89 -3.06 -0.48
CA GLY A 219 12.61 -2.27 0.71
C GLY A 219 13.72 -2.32 1.74
N ARG A 220 13.37 -2.07 2.99
CA ARG A 220 14.30 -2.13 4.12
C ARG A 220 13.73 -2.98 5.25
N VAL A 221 14.57 -3.77 5.90
CA VAL A 221 14.19 -4.56 7.07
C VAL A 221 13.96 -3.61 8.25
N LEU A 222 12.74 -3.61 8.79
CA LEU A 222 12.40 -2.85 10.00
C LEU A 222 12.67 -3.65 11.26
N GLU A 223 12.29 -4.92 11.24
CA GLU A 223 12.36 -5.76 12.42
C GLU A 223 12.63 -7.22 12.02
N VAL A 224 13.40 -7.91 12.82
CA VAL A 224 13.64 -9.35 12.72
C VAL A 224 13.09 -9.98 13.99
N LEU A 225 12.08 -10.83 13.83
CA LEU A 225 11.30 -11.40 14.95
C LEU A 225 11.78 -12.77 15.38
N VAL A 226 12.73 -13.36 14.62
CA VAL A 226 13.20 -14.72 14.84
C VAL A 226 14.73 -14.80 14.91
N SER A 227 15.24 -15.84 15.54
CA SER A 227 16.68 -16.10 15.67
C SER A 227 17.07 -17.41 15.01
N PRO A 228 18.31 -17.53 14.51
CA PRO A 228 18.83 -18.81 14.03
C PRO A 228 18.73 -19.88 15.12
N GLY A 229 18.26 -21.07 14.75
CA GLY A 229 17.99 -22.18 15.65
C GLY A 229 16.60 -22.17 16.31
N GLN A 230 15.82 -21.10 16.16
CA GLN A 230 14.46 -21.02 16.67
C GLN A 230 13.51 -21.86 15.82
N TYR A 231 12.60 -22.59 16.48
CA TYR A 231 11.48 -23.25 15.82
C TYR A 231 10.33 -22.26 15.64
N VAL A 232 9.72 -22.23 14.45
CA VAL A 232 8.60 -21.37 14.09
C VAL A 232 7.43 -22.20 13.56
N SER A 233 6.24 -21.74 13.84
CA SER A 233 5.00 -22.35 13.35
C SER A 233 4.57 -21.75 12.01
N ALA A 234 3.75 -22.47 11.23
CA ALA A 234 3.18 -21.93 10.01
C ALA A 234 2.33 -20.68 10.32
N GLY A 235 2.51 -19.61 9.53
CA GLY A 235 1.85 -18.33 9.73
C GLY A 235 2.53 -17.37 10.72
N GLU A 236 3.55 -17.81 11.42
CA GLU A 236 4.31 -16.98 12.37
C GLU A 236 5.09 -15.88 11.63
N PRO A 237 5.06 -14.62 12.12
CA PRO A 237 5.80 -13.53 11.48
C PRO A 237 7.30 -13.71 11.74
N LEU A 238 8.10 -13.57 10.69
CA LEU A 238 9.55 -13.79 10.70
C LEU A 238 10.34 -12.49 10.63
N VAL A 239 9.98 -11.64 9.68
CA VAL A 239 10.67 -10.37 9.40
C VAL A 239 9.64 -9.35 8.92
N VAL A 240 9.79 -8.10 9.36
CA VAL A 240 8.98 -6.97 8.90
C VAL A 240 9.81 -6.16 7.91
N VAL A 241 9.29 -5.99 6.69
CA VAL A 241 9.94 -5.23 5.62
C VAL A 241 9.10 -4.01 5.28
N ALA A 242 9.74 -2.83 5.20
CA ALA A 242 9.10 -1.59 4.77
C ALA A 242 9.44 -1.27 3.32
N ARG A 243 8.43 -0.81 2.58
CA ARG A 243 8.57 -0.29 1.23
C ARG A 243 8.96 1.19 1.31
N LEU A 244 10.05 1.57 0.64
CA LEU A 244 10.56 2.95 0.65
C LEU A 244 9.98 3.84 -0.47
N ASP A 245 9.25 3.27 -1.41
CA ASP A 245 8.82 3.98 -2.62
C ASP A 245 7.66 4.95 -2.38
N ASN A 246 6.77 4.64 -1.43
CA ASN A 246 5.55 5.40 -1.15
C ASN A 246 5.47 5.85 0.32
N PRO A 247 6.40 6.70 0.80
CA PRO A 247 6.30 7.25 2.14
C PRO A 247 5.09 8.19 2.22
N HIS A 248 4.36 8.16 3.32
CA HIS A 248 3.30 9.12 3.61
C HIS A 248 3.37 9.57 5.06
N VAL A 249 2.73 10.71 5.37
CA VAL A 249 2.64 11.20 6.74
C VAL A 249 1.24 11.00 7.25
N VAL A 250 1.15 10.44 8.43
CA VAL A 250 -0.09 10.37 9.20
C VAL A 250 -0.07 11.52 10.20
N ALA A 251 -0.96 12.49 10.01
CA ALA A 251 -1.09 13.67 10.88
C ALA A 251 -2.30 13.54 11.77
N TYR A 252 -2.15 13.98 13.02
CA TYR A 252 -3.16 13.92 14.08
C TYR A 252 -3.67 15.31 14.40
N THR A 253 -4.90 15.62 13.99
CA THR A 253 -5.52 16.94 14.15
C THR A 253 -6.69 16.90 15.12
N PRO A 254 -6.93 17.98 15.90
CA PRO A 254 -8.14 18.06 16.72
C PRO A 254 -9.43 17.95 15.88
N PRO A 255 -10.47 17.28 16.34
CA PRO A 255 -11.70 17.03 15.58
C PRO A 255 -12.40 18.29 15.07
N LYS A 256 -12.26 19.40 15.79
CA LYS A 256 -12.82 20.71 15.41
C LYS A 256 -12.38 21.22 14.04
N PHE A 257 -11.24 20.72 13.53
CA PHE A 257 -10.70 21.12 12.24
C PHE A 257 -11.01 20.11 11.11
N GLY A 258 -11.62 18.97 11.43
CA GLY A 258 -11.90 17.91 10.45
C GLY A 258 -12.77 18.35 9.26
N THR A 259 -13.67 19.32 9.48
CA THR A 259 -14.51 19.86 8.41
C THR A 259 -13.81 20.86 7.49
N LEU A 260 -12.69 21.42 7.95
CA LEU A 260 -11.89 22.40 7.19
C LEU A 260 -10.83 21.73 6.31
N LEU A 261 -10.42 20.52 6.67
CA LEU A 261 -9.35 19.77 6.01
C LEU A 261 -9.95 18.79 5.01
N GLN A 262 -10.06 19.25 3.76
CA GLN A 262 -10.59 18.46 2.65
C GLN A 262 -9.45 17.81 1.84
N VAL A 263 -9.79 16.78 1.07
CA VAL A 263 -8.86 16.17 0.10
C VAL A 263 -8.34 17.24 -0.86
N GLY A 264 -7.03 17.21 -1.11
CA GLY A 264 -6.35 18.20 -1.95
C GLY A 264 -5.85 19.45 -1.20
N THR A 265 -6.19 19.61 0.10
CA THR A 265 -5.60 20.69 0.91
C THR A 265 -4.09 20.53 0.97
N ARG A 266 -3.36 21.60 0.65
CA ARG A 266 -1.90 21.64 0.70
C ARG A 266 -1.42 21.74 2.15
N ALA A 267 -0.32 21.07 2.44
CA ALA A 267 0.35 21.16 3.73
C ALA A 267 1.86 21.21 3.53
N THR A 268 2.56 21.84 4.45
CA THR A 268 4.02 21.78 4.55
C THR A 268 4.38 20.86 5.70
N ILE A 269 5.12 19.83 5.38
CA ILE A 269 5.71 18.91 6.37
C ILE A 269 7.09 19.44 6.74
N ARG A 270 7.34 19.63 8.02
CA ARG A 270 8.63 20.02 8.56
C ARG A 270 9.24 18.85 9.31
N PHE A 271 10.41 18.42 8.87
CA PHE A 271 11.19 17.35 9.50
C PHE A 271 12.03 17.86 10.67
N PRO A 272 12.52 16.98 11.57
CA PRO A 272 13.38 17.36 12.69
C PRO A 272 14.70 18.02 12.28
N ASP A 273 15.22 17.72 11.10
CA ASP A 273 16.41 18.32 10.50
C ASP A 273 16.20 19.77 10.02
N GLY A 274 14.96 20.28 10.10
CA GLY A 274 14.56 21.60 9.65
C GLY A 274 14.15 21.68 8.17
N THR A 275 14.32 20.61 7.40
CA THR A 275 13.87 20.56 6.01
C THR A 275 12.34 20.59 5.91
N GLN A 276 11.83 21.12 4.80
CA GLN A 276 10.41 21.26 4.56
C GLN A 276 10.05 20.66 3.20
N THR A 277 8.93 19.95 3.13
CA THR A 277 8.41 19.37 1.89
C THR A 277 6.93 19.66 1.77
N LEU A 278 6.46 19.90 0.54
CA LEU A 278 5.05 20.06 0.24
C LEU A 278 4.35 18.72 0.14
N ALA A 279 3.17 18.66 0.73
CA ALA A 279 2.30 17.50 0.69
C ALA A 279 0.85 17.92 0.48
N VAL A 280 0.02 16.96 0.13
CA VAL A 280 -1.44 17.14 -0.02
C VAL A 280 -2.18 16.08 0.77
N ILE A 281 -3.36 16.43 1.28
CA ILE A 281 -4.25 15.47 1.92
C ILE A 281 -4.78 14.53 0.84
N ALA A 282 -4.48 13.24 0.98
CA ALA A 282 -4.85 12.21 0.01
C ALA A 282 -6.27 11.69 0.22
N GLU A 283 -6.69 11.55 1.47
CA GLU A 283 -7.96 10.94 1.81
C GLU A 283 -8.75 11.81 2.80
N GLN A 284 -10.08 11.73 2.67
CA GLN A 284 -10.95 12.35 3.67
C GLN A 284 -10.78 11.67 5.03
N PRO A 285 -10.79 12.44 6.13
CA PRO A 285 -10.68 11.87 7.47
C PRO A 285 -11.90 10.97 7.76
N LYS A 286 -11.64 9.67 7.87
CA LYS A 286 -12.69 8.67 8.12
C LYS A 286 -12.69 8.14 9.56
N LEU A 287 -11.62 8.40 10.30
CA LEU A 287 -11.39 7.82 11.61
C LEU A 287 -10.98 8.87 12.63
N THR A 288 -11.55 8.75 13.82
CA THR A 288 -11.03 9.42 15.01
C THR A 288 -10.28 8.41 15.86
N GLN A 289 -9.06 8.73 16.23
CA GLN A 289 -8.20 7.88 17.05
C GLN A 289 -7.61 8.69 18.20
N ARG A 290 -7.30 8.03 19.31
CA ARG A 290 -6.50 8.66 20.36
C ARG A 290 -5.09 8.90 19.85
N MET A 291 -4.54 10.08 20.15
CA MET A 291 -3.16 10.41 19.78
C MET A 291 -2.19 9.34 20.33
N PRO A 292 -1.25 8.84 19.50
CA PRO A 292 -0.25 7.89 19.94
C PRO A 292 0.58 8.44 21.12
N SER A 293 1.01 7.55 22.01
CA SER A 293 1.82 7.91 23.17
C SER A 293 3.10 8.66 22.83
N ASP A 294 3.69 8.29 21.71
CA ASP A 294 4.98 8.78 21.24
C ASP A 294 4.94 10.24 20.76
N LEU A 295 3.74 10.77 20.55
CA LEU A 295 3.48 12.16 20.12
C LEU A 295 2.98 13.06 21.26
N VAL A 296 2.86 12.52 22.46
CA VAL A 296 2.34 13.24 23.64
C VAL A 296 3.40 13.23 24.75
N ASP A 297 3.53 14.33 25.47
CA ASP A 297 4.39 14.39 26.65
C ASP A 297 3.97 13.33 27.68
N GLN A 298 4.94 12.83 28.48
CA GLN A 298 4.75 11.68 29.39
C GLN A 298 3.55 11.81 30.36
N PHE A 299 3.11 13.03 30.66
CA PHE A 299 1.98 13.34 31.53
C PHE A 299 0.78 13.94 30.79
N GLY A 300 0.85 14.03 29.45
CA GLY A 300 -0.16 14.64 28.61
C GLY A 300 -1.41 13.76 28.47
N LEU A 301 -2.59 14.40 28.47
CA LEU A 301 -3.82 13.73 28.08
C LEU A 301 -3.73 13.34 26.60
N ARG A 302 -4.16 12.13 26.26
CA ARG A 302 -4.28 11.65 24.87
C ARG A 302 -5.63 12.09 24.30
N PRO A 303 -5.69 13.24 23.60
CA PRO A 303 -6.95 13.71 23.04
C PRO A 303 -7.38 12.80 21.89
N MET A 304 -8.69 12.76 21.65
CA MET A 304 -9.23 12.20 20.41
C MET A 304 -8.84 13.11 19.25
N THR A 305 -8.26 12.54 18.21
CA THR A 305 -7.77 13.25 17.03
C THR A 305 -8.34 12.64 15.75
N VAL A 306 -8.48 13.46 14.74
CA VAL A 306 -8.79 13.03 13.38
C VAL A 306 -7.50 12.67 12.69
N VAL A 307 -7.46 11.51 12.07
CA VAL A 307 -6.30 10.99 11.34
C VAL A 307 -6.38 11.44 9.89
N LEU A 308 -5.30 12.06 9.41
CA LEU A 308 -5.16 12.55 8.04
C LEU A 308 -3.95 11.92 7.39
N THR A 309 -4.12 11.39 6.18
CA THR A 309 -3.02 10.86 5.37
C THR A 309 -2.58 11.92 4.37
N LEU A 310 -1.30 12.27 4.42
CA LEU A 310 -0.67 13.24 3.53
C LEU A 310 0.31 12.52 2.60
N LEU A 311 0.18 12.76 1.31
CA LEU A 311 1.13 12.30 0.30
C LEU A 311 2.09 13.42 -0.07
N PRO A 312 3.40 13.14 -0.13
CA PRO A 312 4.38 14.11 -0.60
C PRO A 312 4.18 14.40 -2.08
N GLN A 313 4.40 15.64 -2.48
CA GLN A 313 4.41 16.03 -3.90
C GLN A 313 5.76 15.75 -4.57
N GLU A 314 6.82 15.68 -3.78
CA GLU A 314 8.19 15.46 -4.23
C GLU A 314 8.78 14.21 -3.57
N LYS A 315 9.77 13.59 -4.22
CA LYS A 315 10.48 12.45 -3.64
C LYS A 315 11.32 12.89 -2.45
N TRP A 316 11.09 12.24 -1.31
CA TRP A 316 11.89 12.49 -0.11
C TRP A 316 13.27 11.86 -0.21
N PRO A 317 14.29 12.49 0.38
CA PRO A 317 15.59 11.85 0.59
C PRO A 317 15.46 10.58 1.44
N GLU A 318 16.37 9.64 1.26
CA GLU A 318 16.30 8.35 1.97
C GLU A 318 16.36 8.49 3.50
N HIS A 319 17.16 9.45 4.01
CA HIS A 319 17.31 9.68 5.45
C HIS A 319 16.02 10.17 6.13
N GLN A 320 15.05 10.67 5.38
CA GLN A 320 13.74 11.10 5.88
C GLN A 320 12.67 9.98 5.78
N ARG A 321 12.95 8.89 5.07
CA ARG A 321 12.07 7.74 4.92
C ARG A 321 12.28 6.77 6.08
N VAL A 322 12.05 7.23 7.29
CA VAL A 322 12.19 6.44 8.51
C VAL A 322 10.82 6.23 9.12
N GLN A 323 10.47 4.97 9.37
CA GLN A 323 9.20 4.61 10.01
C GLN A 323 9.10 5.24 11.39
N GLY A 324 7.98 5.90 11.68
CA GLY A 324 7.74 6.53 12.98
C GLY A 324 8.44 7.87 13.19
N LEU A 325 9.19 8.42 12.21
CA LEU A 325 9.86 9.71 12.35
C LEU A 325 8.83 10.80 12.66
N PRO A 326 8.93 11.51 13.81
CA PRO A 326 8.01 12.58 14.15
C PRO A 326 8.21 13.79 13.25
N VAL A 327 7.13 14.36 12.76
CA VAL A 327 7.12 15.53 11.88
C VAL A 327 6.06 16.52 12.32
N SER A 328 6.28 17.81 12.02
CA SER A 328 5.28 18.85 12.21
C SER A 328 4.65 19.21 10.88
N VAL A 329 3.33 19.20 10.82
CA VAL A 329 2.56 19.48 9.62
C VAL A 329 1.85 20.82 9.78
N ARG A 330 2.06 21.73 8.84
CA ARG A 330 1.34 23.00 8.75
C ARG A 330 0.43 22.97 7.54
N PHE A 331 -0.87 23.09 7.76
CA PHE A 331 -1.87 23.12 6.68
C PHE A 331 -1.99 24.54 6.12
N HIS A 332 -2.02 24.64 4.78
CA HIS A 332 -2.31 25.86 4.07
C HIS A 332 -3.80 25.93 3.82
N TYR A 333 -4.46 26.79 4.56
CA TYR A 333 -5.89 27.01 4.42
C TYR A 333 -6.14 28.08 3.38
N ASP A 334 -6.73 27.71 2.23
CA ASP A 334 -7.24 28.65 1.25
C ASP A 334 -8.50 29.31 1.80
N TRP A 335 -8.32 30.43 2.43
CA TRP A 335 -9.41 31.20 3.04
C TRP A 335 -10.44 31.67 1.99
N GLU A 336 -10.01 31.87 0.72
CA GLU A 336 -10.90 32.23 -0.39
C GLU A 336 -11.95 31.16 -0.71
N SER A 337 -11.62 29.89 -0.48
CA SER A 337 -12.56 28.77 -0.68
C SER A 337 -13.53 28.59 0.48
N SER A 338 -13.27 29.21 1.65
CA SER A 338 -14.13 29.11 2.83
C SER A 338 -15.39 29.97 2.70
N GLY A 339 -16.49 29.50 3.29
CA GLY A 339 -17.73 30.26 3.32
C GLY A 339 -17.58 31.67 3.92
N LEU A 340 -16.66 31.85 4.88
CA LEU A 340 -16.30 33.12 5.48
C LEU A 340 -15.54 34.04 4.51
N GLY A 341 -14.60 33.53 3.74
CA GLY A 341 -13.87 34.32 2.72
C GLY A 341 -14.80 34.82 1.64
N ARG A 342 -15.75 33.99 1.19
CA ARG A 342 -16.80 34.40 0.23
C ARG A 342 -17.72 35.47 0.79
N SER A 343 -18.09 35.42 2.05
CA SER A 343 -18.94 36.41 2.71
C SER A 343 -18.21 37.75 2.88
N ILE A 344 -16.94 37.76 3.24
CA ILE A 344 -16.13 38.97 3.41
C ILE A 344 -15.76 39.57 2.04
N GLY A 345 -15.44 38.76 1.04
CA GLY A 345 -15.22 39.19 -0.33
C GLY A 345 -16.49 39.87 -0.94
N ALA A 346 -17.65 39.30 -0.64
CA ALA A 346 -18.94 39.90 -1.04
C ALA A 346 -19.24 41.22 -0.31
N LEU A 347 -18.84 41.36 0.95
CA LEU A 347 -18.98 42.60 1.74
C LEU A 347 -18.02 43.69 1.27
N LEU A 348 -16.76 43.34 1.01
CA LEU A 348 -15.77 44.28 0.48
C LEU A 348 -16.11 44.73 -0.95
N GLY A 349 -16.65 43.85 -1.80
CA GLY A 349 -17.12 44.19 -3.12
C GLY A 349 -18.38 45.08 -3.14
N ARG A 350 -19.16 45.11 -2.03
CA ARG A 350 -20.29 46.06 -1.84
C ARG A 350 -19.84 47.44 -1.33
N LEU A 351 -18.70 47.51 -0.65
CA LEU A 351 -18.13 48.76 -0.12
C LEU A 351 -17.30 49.52 -1.18
N SER A 352 -16.92 48.85 -2.26
CA SER A 352 -16.13 49.43 -3.37
C SER A 352 -17.00 49.92 -4.56
N ARG A 353 -18.34 49.79 -4.41
CA ARG A 353 -19.31 50.41 -5.32
C ARG A 353 -20.05 51.54 -4.61
#